data_af05649191f24dd52cb65a1adce7c739
#
_entry.id   af05649191f24dd52cb65a1adce7c739
#
_cell.length_a   1.000
_cell.length_b   1.000
_cell.length_c   1.000
_cell.angle_alpha   90.00
_cell.angle_beta   90.00
_cell.angle_gamma   90.00
#
_symmetry.space_group_name_H-M   'P 1'
#
loop_
_entity.id
_entity.type
_entity.pdbx_description
1 polymer ?
#
loop_
_entity_poly.entity_id
_entity_poly.type
_entity_poly.pdbx_seq_one_letter_code
_entity_poly.pdbx_strand_id
1 'polypeptide(L)'
;FYNCAIGVMRGAEAIDEYIGLPRQEAFDIEYWALEEAKLQRMPKEKEFARKVVVVAGAGSGIGRETAIRFVREGAHVVCADLNEEAAQATADEISAKIGKGIGVAGTGVSSCGNVIGVKIDITDSESIQAAYDKAVYAFGGIDSVILTAGIFMAPNVDGEFSVKQWELVFKINSIGPYLVADAAKKIFMAQGKHMKSSVVITTSVNAVVAKKGSVAYDSSKAASNHIVRELAVELAPYARVNAVAPATVVKGSLMFPRERVMASLKKYSIAYSEDESTEELRNKLAGFYAGRTLTNSPITPEDQAEAIFFMAGDRSSKTTGLVFNVDGGLHEAFLR
;
A
#
# COMPACT_ATOMS: atom_id res chain seq x y z
N PHE A 1 11.38 14.03 19.94
CA PHE A 1 11.14 15.41 20.36
C PHE A 1 11.33 15.59 21.87
N TYR A 2 10.51 14.95 22.72
CA TYR A 2 10.60 15.08 24.19
C TYR A 2 11.97 14.73 24.76
N ASN A 3 12.59 13.65 24.30
CA ASN A 3 13.93 13.26 24.75
C ASN A 3 15.00 14.32 24.43
N CYS A 4 14.87 15.00 23.29
CA CYS A 4 15.75 16.11 22.94
C CYS A 4 15.55 17.31 23.88
N ALA A 5 14.32 17.71 24.12
CA ALA A 5 13.99 18.79 25.04
C ALA A 5 14.48 18.49 26.47
N ILE A 6 14.23 17.27 26.98
CA ILE A 6 14.73 16.82 28.30
C ILE A 6 16.26 16.84 28.34
N GLY A 7 16.93 16.42 27.27
CA GLY A 7 18.40 16.45 27.17
C GLY A 7 18.96 17.86 27.25
N VAL A 8 18.34 18.81 26.56
CA VAL A 8 18.72 20.25 26.63
C VAL A 8 18.52 20.82 28.02
N MET A 9 17.35 20.57 28.64
CA MET A 9 17.05 21.04 30.01
C MET A 9 18.05 20.48 31.02
N ARG A 10 18.30 19.16 30.99
CA ARG A 10 19.27 18.50 31.88
C ARG A 10 20.69 19.01 31.66
N GLY A 11 21.07 19.28 30.40
CA GLY A 11 22.39 19.86 30.08
C GLY A 11 22.55 21.27 30.63
N ALA A 12 21.52 22.10 30.55
CA ALA A 12 21.52 23.43 31.15
C ALA A 12 21.60 23.39 32.67
N GLU A 13 20.76 22.58 33.32
CA GLU A 13 20.78 22.37 34.78
C GLU A 13 22.10 21.79 35.32
N ALA A 14 22.87 21.07 34.52
CA ALA A 14 24.18 20.54 34.89
C ALA A 14 25.28 21.62 34.95
N ILE A 15 25.06 22.75 34.32
CA ILE A 15 26.04 23.86 34.22
C ILE A 15 25.59 25.02 35.10
N ASP A 16 24.31 25.37 35.07
CA ASP A 16 23.68 26.46 35.79
C ASP A 16 22.16 26.19 35.90
N GLU A 17 21.40 27.16 36.40
CA GLU A 17 19.94 27.06 36.48
C GLU A 17 19.29 27.14 35.09
N TYR A 18 18.35 26.20 34.75
CA TYR A 18 17.57 26.30 33.54
C TYR A 18 16.51 27.38 33.65
N ILE A 19 16.62 28.41 32.82
CA ILE A 19 15.60 29.48 32.76
C ILE A 19 14.92 29.40 31.39
N GLY A 20 13.62 29.13 31.38
CA GLY A 20 12.80 29.16 30.17
C GLY A 20 12.61 30.58 29.66
N LEU A 21 12.62 30.76 28.35
CA LEU A 21 12.31 32.06 27.74
C LEU A 21 10.91 32.57 28.15
N PRO A 22 10.77 33.86 28.45
CA PRO A 22 9.46 34.49 28.58
C PRO A 22 8.61 34.25 27.33
N ARG A 23 7.29 34.14 27.48
CA ARG A 23 6.39 33.86 26.34
C ARG A 23 6.53 34.88 25.21
N GLN A 24 6.75 36.15 25.53
CA GLN A 24 6.93 37.19 24.51
C GLN A 24 8.22 36.99 23.73
N GLU A 25 9.33 36.73 24.41
CA GLU A 25 10.60 36.46 23.72
C GLU A 25 10.57 35.18 22.87
N ALA A 26 9.92 34.13 23.37
CA ALA A 26 9.71 32.91 22.59
C ALA A 26 8.89 33.20 21.32
N PHE A 27 7.82 34.02 21.45
CA PHE A 27 7.02 34.46 20.31
C PHE A 27 7.83 35.30 19.33
N ASP A 28 8.60 36.28 19.81
CA ASP A 28 9.41 37.17 18.98
C ASP A 28 10.48 36.42 18.19
N ILE A 29 11.09 35.38 18.80
CA ILE A 29 12.06 34.50 18.13
C ILE A 29 11.36 33.62 17.09
N GLU A 30 10.20 33.02 17.42
CA GLU A 30 9.49 32.12 16.52
C GLU A 30 8.96 32.86 15.28
N TYR A 31 8.53 34.10 15.42
CA TYR A 31 7.98 34.93 14.34
C TYR A 31 8.98 35.98 13.80
N TRP A 32 10.27 35.81 14.08
CA TRP A 32 11.28 36.69 13.53
C TRP A 32 11.36 36.60 11.99
N ALA A 33 11.47 37.74 11.33
CA ALA A 33 11.42 37.85 9.87
C ALA A 33 12.43 36.93 9.12
N LEU A 34 13.59 36.65 9.73
CA LEU A 34 14.56 35.71 9.14
C LEU A 34 14.12 34.25 9.24
N GLU A 35 13.48 33.83 10.33
CA GLU A 35 12.94 32.48 10.45
C GLU A 35 11.73 32.30 9.51
N GLU A 36 10.85 33.29 9.42
CA GLU A 36 9.75 33.32 8.45
C GLU A 36 10.28 33.23 7.00
N ALA A 37 11.34 33.98 6.67
CA ALA A 37 11.98 33.88 5.35
C ALA A 37 12.63 32.52 5.08
N LYS A 38 13.17 31.84 6.11
CA LYS A 38 13.65 30.45 5.99
C LYS A 38 12.51 29.49 5.73
N LEU A 39 11.40 29.59 6.49
CA LEU A 39 10.21 28.76 6.29
C LEU A 39 9.64 28.91 4.88
N GLN A 40 9.56 30.15 4.37
CA GLN A 40 9.10 30.42 3.01
C GLN A 40 10.03 29.86 1.91
N ARG A 41 11.32 29.73 2.19
CA ARG A 41 12.30 29.14 1.27
C ARG A 41 12.38 27.62 1.36
N MET A 42 11.80 27.02 2.38
CA MET A 42 11.77 25.56 2.49
C MET A 42 10.97 24.95 1.33
N PRO A 43 11.46 23.84 0.75
CA PRO A 43 10.68 23.14 -0.27
C PRO A 43 9.32 22.74 0.31
N LYS A 44 8.29 22.83 -0.52
CA LYS A 44 6.93 22.40 -0.13
C LYS A 44 6.98 20.96 0.39
N GLU A 45 6.26 20.71 1.47
CA GLU A 45 6.12 19.35 1.99
C GLU A 45 5.57 18.41 0.91
N LYS A 46 6.07 17.18 0.93
CA LYS A 46 5.59 16.13 0.05
C LYS A 46 4.15 15.74 0.44
N GLU A 47 3.40 15.18 -0.51
CA GLU A 47 1.97 14.93 -0.38
C GLU A 47 1.59 14.03 0.80
N PHE A 48 2.46 13.08 1.15
CA PHE A 48 2.28 12.17 2.28
C PHE A 48 3.25 12.43 3.44
N ALA A 49 3.87 13.59 3.49
CA ALA A 49 4.74 13.94 4.59
C ALA A 49 4.05 13.72 5.95
N ARG A 50 4.71 12.97 6.83
CA ARG A 50 4.24 12.65 8.18
C ARG A 50 2.99 11.76 8.28
N LYS A 51 2.35 11.37 7.18
CA LYS A 51 1.24 10.42 7.18
C LYS A 51 1.76 9.00 7.43
N VAL A 52 0.99 8.19 8.12
CA VAL A 52 1.29 6.79 8.43
C VAL A 52 0.47 5.88 7.52
N VAL A 53 1.15 5.03 6.77
CA VAL A 53 0.54 4.12 5.80
C VAL A 53 0.87 2.68 6.12
N VAL A 54 -0.14 1.85 6.34
CA VAL A 54 0.01 0.40 6.47
C VAL A 54 -0.26 -0.25 5.14
N VAL A 55 0.69 -1.04 4.62
CA VAL A 55 0.56 -1.77 3.36
C VAL A 55 0.57 -3.26 3.66
N ALA A 56 -0.61 -3.90 3.63
CA ALA A 56 -0.75 -5.35 3.78
C ALA A 56 -0.56 -6.06 2.43
N GLY A 57 0.42 -6.96 2.37
CA GLY A 57 0.94 -7.58 1.16
C GLY A 57 2.17 -6.86 0.59
N ALA A 58 2.95 -6.20 1.47
CA ALA A 58 4.11 -5.41 1.07
C ALA A 58 5.37 -6.22 0.76
N GLY A 59 5.37 -7.52 0.95
CA GLY A 59 6.53 -8.38 0.71
C GLY A 59 6.90 -8.52 -0.78
N SER A 60 6.01 -8.20 -1.71
CA SER A 60 6.27 -8.33 -3.15
C SER A 60 5.34 -7.48 -4.03
N GLY A 61 5.64 -7.45 -5.34
CA GLY A 61 4.75 -6.97 -6.41
C GLY A 61 4.15 -5.58 -6.14
N ILE A 62 2.84 -5.48 -6.26
CA ILE A 62 2.10 -4.20 -6.12
C ILE A 62 2.31 -3.60 -4.73
N GLY A 63 2.26 -4.41 -3.67
CA GLY A 63 2.41 -3.92 -2.30
C GLY A 63 3.79 -3.33 -2.03
N ARG A 64 4.85 -4.02 -2.51
CA ARG A 64 6.22 -3.53 -2.38
C ARG A 64 6.41 -2.19 -3.12
N GLU A 65 5.98 -2.08 -4.38
CA GLU A 65 6.10 -0.81 -5.13
C GLU A 65 5.24 0.29 -4.52
N THR A 66 4.08 -0.05 -3.97
CA THR A 66 3.23 0.89 -3.22
C THR A 66 3.95 1.42 -1.98
N ALA A 67 4.58 0.56 -1.19
CA ALA A 67 5.37 0.98 -0.02
C ALA A 67 6.50 1.94 -0.42
N ILE A 68 7.25 1.61 -1.48
CA ILE A 68 8.31 2.46 -2.04
C ILE A 68 7.73 3.83 -2.46
N ARG A 69 6.58 3.83 -3.14
CA ARG A 69 5.94 5.06 -3.62
C ARG A 69 5.56 5.99 -2.49
N PHE A 70 4.97 5.47 -1.42
CA PHE A 70 4.57 6.27 -0.27
C PHE A 70 5.76 6.84 0.51
N VAL A 71 6.82 6.05 0.74
CA VAL A 71 8.02 6.55 1.43
C VAL A 71 8.70 7.66 0.64
N ARG A 72 8.78 7.56 -0.69
CA ARG A 72 9.30 8.63 -1.55
C ARG A 72 8.55 9.95 -1.38
N GLU A 73 7.27 9.89 -1.03
CA GLU A 73 6.43 11.05 -0.75
C GLU A 73 6.34 11.43 0.73
N GLY A 74 7.24 10.89 1.54
CA GLY A 74 7.42 11.33 2.91
C GLY A 74 6.57 10.61 3.94
N ALA A 75 5.80 9.58 3.56
CA ALA A 75 5.01 8.78 4.49
C ALA A 75 5.89 7.91 5.39
N HIS A 76 5.48 7.71 6.62
CA HIS A 76 5.91 6.59 7.44
C HIS A 76 5.16 5.35 6.98
N VAL A 77 5.87 4.26 6.68
CA VAL A 77 5.24 3.07 6.08
C VAL A 77 5.48 1.83 6.94
N VAL A 78 4.42 1.11 7.19
CA VAL A 78 4.45 -0.23 7.76
C VAL A 78 4.29 -1.23 6.62
N CYS A 79 5.41 -1.87 6.24
CA CYS A 79 5.41 -2.99 5.31
C CYS A 79 4.90 -4.22 6.06
N ALA A 80 3.66 -4.64 5.81
CA ALA A 80 3.04 -5.76 6.48
C ALA A 80 2.83 -6.93 5.50
N ASP A 81 3.20 -8.14 5.89
CA ASP A 81 3.03 -9.34 5.06
C ASP A 81 2.86 -10.59 5.95
N LEU A 82 2.25 -11.64 5.42
CA LEU A 82 2.20 -12.95 6.09
C LEU A 82 3.61 -13.52 6.29
N ASN A 83 4.48 -13.29 5.30
CA ASN A 83 5.91 -13.56 5.39
C ASN A 83 6.63 -12.33 5.97
N GLU A 84 6.94 -12.40 7.28
CA GLU A 84 7.61 -11.31 8.00
C GLU A 84 8.99 -10.98 7.41
N GLU A 85 9.73 -11.99 6.95
CA GLU A 85 11.05 -11.79 6.33
C GLU A 85 10.94 -11.00 5.02
N ALA A 86 9.94 -11.27 4.20
CA ALA A 86 9.70 -10.52 2.97
C ALA A 86 9.28 -9.06 3.26
N ALA A 87 8.45 -8.85 4.30
CA ALA A 87 8.07 -7.52 4.75
C ALA A 87 9.30 -6.73 5.24
N GLN A 88 10.17 -7.37 6.05
CA GLN A 88 11.38 -6.76 6.55
C GLN A 88 12.38 -6.48 5.42
N ALA A 89 12.56 -7.40 4.47
CA ALA A 89 13.43 -7.20 3.31
C ALA A 89 12.99 -5.98 2.46
N THR A 90 11.68 -5.79 2.30
CA THR A 90 11.15 -4.58 1.63
C THR A 90 11.46 -3.31 2.43
N ALA A 91 11.29 -3.34 3.75
CA ALA A 91 11.61 -2.21 4.62
C ALA A 91 13.10 -1.86 4.59
N ASP A 92 13.97 -2.86 4.63
CA ASP A 92 15.44 -2.69 4.58
C ASP A 92 15.89 -2.13 3.22
N GLU A 93 15.32 -2.64 2.13
CA GLU A 93 15.58 -2.13 0.79
C GLU A 93 15.21 -0.65 0.65
N ILE A 94 14.04 -0.27 1.14
CA ILE A 94 13.55 1.11 1.14
C ILE A 94 14.52 1.99 1.95
N SER A 95 14.89 1.55 3.16
CA SER A 95 15.81 2.27 4.04
C SER A 95 17.19 2.46 3.41
N ALA A 96 17.71 1.43 2.73
CA ALA A 96 19.01 1.48 2.07
C ALA A 96 19.03 2.40 0.84
N LYS A 97 17.96 2.40 0.03
CA LYS A 97 17.89 3.14 -1.23
C LYS A 97 17.45 4.59 -1.05
N ILE A 98 16.47 4.81 -0.17
CA ILE A 98 15.81 6.11 -0.01
C ILE A 98 16.41 6.90 1.16
N GLY A 99 16.80 6.24 2.25
CA GLY A 99 17.38 6.86 3.44
C GLY A 99 18.72 7.57 3.19
N LYS A 100 19.46 7.20 2.17
CA LYS A 100 20.77 7.80 1.80
C LYS A 100 20.68 8.99 0.84
N GLY A 101 19.53 9.28 0.25
CA GLY A 101 19.44 10.15 -0.92
C GLY A 101 18.67 11.45 -0.78
N ILE A 102 17.96 11.70 0.31
CA ILE A 102 17.03 12.84 0.38
C ILE A 102 17.11 13.53 1.76
N GLY A 103 18.30 14.00 2.11
CA GLY A 103 18.42 15.05 3.10
C GLY A 103 18.40 16.41 2.39
N VAL A 104 17.70 17.39 2.92
CA VAL A 104 17.91 18.78 2.50
C VAL A 104 19.36 19.10 2.90
N ALA A 105 20.20 19.38 1.89
CA ALA A 105 21.62 19.63 2.12
C ALA A 105 21.79 20.70 3.22
N GLY A 106 22.45 20.34 4.31
CA GLY A 106 22.77 21.25 5.42
C GLY A 106 21.78 21.30 6.60
N THR A 107 20.65 20.58 6.58
CA THR A 107 19.65 20.63 7.68
C THR A 107 19.59 19.37 8.55
N GLY A 108 20.22 18.26 8.15
CA GLY A 108 20.12 16.98 8.87
C GLY A 108 18.73 16.34 8.91
N VAL A 109 17.74 16.95 8.25
CA VAL A 109 16.35 16.45 8.21
C VAL A 109 16.17 15.52 7.01
N SER A 110 15.87 14.27 7.26
CA SER A 110 15.46 13.33 6.22
C SER A 110 14.08 13.74 5.68
N SER A 111 13.98 13.97 4.37
CA SER A 111 12.69 14.25 3.70
C SER A 111 11.91 13.00 3.35
N CYS A 112 12.39 11.81 3.76
CA CYS A 112 11.67 10.55 3.62
C CYS A 112 11.05 10.13 4.95
N GLY A 113 9.94 9.37 4.86
CA GLY A 113 9.37 8.69 6.00
C GLY A 113 10.25 7.54 6.50
N ASN A 114 9.98 7.10 7.72
CA ASN A 114 10.55 5.86 8.26
C ASN A 114 9.74 4.65 7.80
N VAL A 115 10.39 3.48 7.76
CA VAL A 115 9.74 2.24 7.35
C VAL A 115 10.08 1.12 8.32
N ILE A 116 9.09 0.27 8.60
CA ILE A 116 9.25 -0.93 9.42
C ILE A 116 8.61 -2.12 8.72
N GLY A 117 9.16 -3.32 8.93
CA GLY A 117 8.57 -4.59 8.54
C GLY A 117 7.76 -5.21 9.68
N VAL A 118 6.57 -5.74 9.40
CA VAL A 118 5.75 -6.43 10.40
C VAL A 118 5.05 -7.64 9.81
N LYS A 119 4.80 -8.66 10.63
CA LYS A 119 3.96 -9.78 10.24
C LYS A 119 2.48 -9.40 10.33
N ILE A 120 1.69 -9.80 9.33
CA ILE A 120 0.23 -9.71 9.35
C ILE A 120 -0.39 -10.91 8.63
N ASP A 121 -1.24 -11.65 9.32
CA ASP A 121 -2.20 -12.54 8.67
C ASP A 121 -3.55 -11.81 8.60
N ILE A 122 -3.96 -11.43 7.41
CA ILE A 122 -5.21 -10.67 7.18
C ILE A 122 -6.46 -11.49 7.48
N THR A 123 -6.32 -12.79 7.73
CA THR A 123 -7.42 -13.71 8.05
C THR A 123 -7.55 -13.99 9.54
N ASP A 124 -6.69 -13.36 10.35
CA ASP A 124 -6.62 -13.49 11.80
C ASP A 124 -6.68 -12.13 12.48
N SER A 125 -7.74 -11.92 13.25
CA SER A 125 -8.01 -10.63 13.92
C SER A 125 -6.96 -10.27 14.97
N GLU A 126 -6.35 -11.25 15.65
CA GLU A 126 -5.29 -10.99 16.63
C GLU A 126 -4.00 -10.54 15.92
N SER A 127 -3.66 -11.18 14.81
CA SER A 127 -2.52 -10.76 13.98
C SER A 127 -2.70 -9.37 13.40
N ILE A 128 -3.92 -9.03 12.94
CA ILE A 128 -4.24 -7.69 12.45
C ILE A 128 -4.07 -6.65 13.56
N GLN A 129 -4.62 -6.91 14.75
CA GLN A 129 -4.51 -6.00 15.90
C GLN A 129 -3.05 -5.81 16.29
N ALA A 130 -2.26 -6.88 16.39
CA ALA A 130 -0.84 -6.81 16.72
C ALA A 130 -0.03 -5.97 15.71
N ALA A 131 -0.34 -6.08 14.42
CA ALA A 131 0.29 -5.26 13.37
C ALA A 131 -0.08 -3.78 13.53
N TYR A 132 -1.33 -3.48 13.83
CA TYR A 132 -1.79 -2.10 14.06
C TYR A 132 -1.20 -1.50 15.34
N ASP A 133 -1.10 -2.28 16.42
CA ASP A 133 -0.46 -1.83 17.67
C ASP A 133 1.01 -1.47 17.43
N LYS A 134 1.74 -2.26 16.65
CA LYS A 134 3.12 -1.93 16.23
C LYS A 134 3.16 -0.63 15.41
N ALA A 135 2.21 -0.41 14.48
CA ALA A 135 2.12 0.82 13.70
C ALA A 135 1.86 2.05 14.58
N VAL A 136 0.87 1.95 15.46
CA VAL A 136 0.50 3.03 16.40
C VAL A 136 1.65 3.31 17.39
N TYR A 137 2.30 2.27 17.91
CA TYR A 137 3.43 2.44 18.82
C TYR A 137 4.62 3.11 18.15
N ALA A 138 4.91 2.74 16.88
CA ALA A 138 6.04 3.29 16.13
C ALA A 138 5.80 4.73 15.64
N PHE A 139 4.59 5.05 15.20
CA PHE A 139 4.30 6.28 14.45
C PHE A 139 3.14 7.11 15.00
N GLY A 140 2.43 6.65 16.02
CA GLY A 140 1.41 7.41 16.73
C GLY A 140 -0.01 7.32 16.15
N GLY A 141 -0.22 6.62 15.03
CA GLY A 141 -1.53 6.46 14.40
C GLY A 141 -1.46 5.79 13.04
N ILE A 142 -2.58 5.80 12.30
CA ILE A 142 -2.69 5.26 10.94
C ILE A 142 -3.55 6.21 10.10
N ASP A 143 -3.01 6.74 9.01
CA ASP A 143 -3.75 7.60 8.08
C ASP A 143 -4.33 6.82 6.90
N SER A 144 -3.60 5.81 6.41
CA SER A 144 -4.03 5.02 5.27
C SER A 144 -3.76 3.55 5.46
N VAL A 145 -4.71 2.71 5.04
CA VAL A 145 -4.57 1.24 4.99
C VAL A 145 -4.68 0.78 3.55
N ILE A 146 -3.65 0.13 3.07
CA ILE A 146 -3.55 -0.37 1.69
C ILE A 146 -3.55 -1.90 1.72
N LEU A 147 -4.44 -2.51 0.97
CA LEU A 147 -4.68 -3.95 0.93
C LEU A 147 -4.34 -4.49 -0.45
N THR A 148 -3.17 -5.08 -0.58
CA THR A 148 -2.69 -5.69 -1.83
C THR A 148 -2.58 -7.21 -1.74
N ALA A 149 -2.68 -7.77 -0.53
CA ALA A 149 -2.65 -9.21 -0.32
C ALA A 149 -3.81 -9.91 -1.04
N GLY A 150 -3.51 -11.01 -1.70
CA GLY A 150 -4.50 -11.83 -2.39
C GLY A 150 -3.88 -13.06 -3.01
N ILE A 151 -4.70 -14.07 -3.27
CA ILE A 151 -4.26 -15.31 -3.91
C ILE A 151 -5.12 -15.66 -5.11
N PHE A 152 -4.53 -16.41 -6.01
CA PHE A 152 -5.21 -17.11 -7.10
C PHE A 152 -4.95 -18.61 -6.95
N MET A 153 -6.01 -19.40 -7.00
CA MET A 153 -5.89 -20.85 -7.08
C MET A 153 -6.46 -21.33 -8.42
N ALA A 154 -5.71 -22.20 -9.09
CA ALA A 154 -6.18 -22.90 -10.26
C ALA A 154 -7.11 -24.06 -9.82
N PRO A 155 -8.03 -24.54 -10.70
CA PRO A 155 -8.76 -25.76 -10.45
C PRO A 155 -7.81 -26.96 -10.35
N ASN A 156 -8.29 -28.03 -9.74
CA ASN A 156 -7.59 -29.32 -9.71
C ASN A 156 -7.38 -29.88 -11.13
N VAL A 157 -6.67 -30.99 -11.25
CA VAL A 157 -6.34 -31.61 -12.54
C VAL A 157 -7.59 -32.04 -13.32
N ASP A 158 -8.65 -32.40 -12.62
CA ASP A 158 -9.98 -32.73 -13.17
C ASP A 158 -10.79 -31.48 -13.66
N GLY A 159 -10.27 -30.29 -13.38
CA GLY A 159 -10.93 -29.01 -13.72
C GLY A 159 -11.92 -28.51 -12.66
N GLU A 160 -12.05 -29.21 -11.54
CA GLU A 160 -12.96 -28.87 -10.45
C GLU A 160 -12.27 -28.05 -9.34
N PHE A 161 -13.07 -27.33 -8.56
CA PHE A 161 -12.63 -26.66 -7.35
C PHE A 161 -13.17 -27.37 -6.12
N SER A 162 -12.31 -27.75 -5.18
CA SER A 162 -12.77 -28.22 -3.88
C SER A 162 -13.36 -27.08 -3.04
N VAL A 163 -14.27 -27.42 -2.12
CA VAL A 163 -14.83 -26.45 -1.15
C VAL A 163 -13.71 -25.74 -0.39
N LYS A 164 -12.66 -26.45 0.02
CA LYS A 164 -11.50 -25.85 0.72
C LYS A 164 -10.79 -24.79 -0.11
N GLN A 165 -10.65 -24.97 -1.43
CA GLN A 165 -10.07 -23.96 -2.31
C GLN A 165 -10.96 -22.71 -2.37
N TRP A 166 -12.28 -22.89 -2.45
CA TRP A 166 -13.25 -21.79 -2.40
C TRP A 166 -13.14 -21.02 -1.09
N GLU A 167 -13.21 -21.70 0.04
CA GLU A 167 -13.12 -21.10 1.37
C GLU A 167 -11.83 -20.30 1.53
N LEU A 168 -10.69 -20.87 1.13
CA LEU A 168 -9.40 -20.19 1.24
C LEU A 168 -9.32 -18.94 0.36
N VAL A 169 -9.81 -19.04 -0.89
CA VAL A 169 -9.79 -17.89 -1.82
C VAL A 169 -10.70 -16.78 -1.30
N PHE A 170 -11.90 -17.09 -0.82
CA PHE A 170 -12.81 -16.10 -0.24
C PHE A 170 -12.29 -15.53 1.08
N LYS A 171 -11.73 -16.39 1.94
CA LYS A 171 -11.14 -15.97 3.22
C LYS A 171 -10.07 -14.91 3.01
N ILE A 172 -9.17 -15.11 2.04
CA ILE A 172 -8.05 -14.19 1.80
C ILE A 172 -8.49 -12.99 0.94
N ASN A 173 -9.21 -13.22 -0.18
CA ASN A 173 -9.48 -12.15 -1.15
C ASN A 173 -10.65 -11.23 -0.76
N SER A 174 -11.58 -11.70 0.06
CA SER A 174 -12.82 -10.97 0.41
C SER A 174 -12.92 -10.68 1.90
N ILE A 175 -12.88 -11.72 2.75
CA ILE A 175 -13.06 -11.56 4.20
C ILE A 175 -11.86 -10.85 4.82
N GLY A 176 -10.64 -11.22 4.44
CA GLY A 176 -9.42 -10.60 4.95
C GLY A 176 -9.39 -9.08 4.76
N PRO A 177 -9.60 -8.55 3.56
CA PRO A 177 -9.71 -7.11 3.34
C PRO A 177 -10.76 -6.41 4.20
N TYR A 178 -11.91 -7.06 4.40
CA TYR A 178 -12.94 -6.56 5.31
C TYR A 178 -12.42 -6.49 6.76
N LEU A 179 -11.84 -7.56 7.29
CA LEU A 179 -11.33 -7.62 8.67
C LEU A 179 -10.27 -6.56 8.94
N VAL A 180 -9.34 -6.37 8.00
CA VAL A 180 -8.27 -5.36 8.13
C VAL A 180 -8.84 -3.95 8.10
N ALA A 181 -9.80 -3.67 7.22
CA ALA A 181 -10.44 -2.35 7.13
C ALA A 181 -11.31 -2.05 8.37
N ASP A 182 -12.08 -3.04 8.84
CA ASP A 182 -12.93 -2.90 10.02
C ASP A 182 -12.12 -2.69 11.31
N ALA A 183 -11.01 -3.41 11.47
CA ALA A 183 -10.09 -3.22 12.60
C ALA A 183 -9.51 -1.80 12.66
N ALA A 184 -9.27 -1.15 11.52
CA ALA A 184 -8.80 0.23 11.46
C ALA A 184 -9.84 1.25 11.93
N LYS A 185 -11.13 0.91 11.92
CA LYS A 185 -12.25 1.81 12.27
C LYS A 185 -12.05 2.49 13.62
N LYS A 186 -11.65 1.75 14.66
CA LYS A 186 -11.43 2.28 16.00
C LYS A 186 -10.31 3.33 16.03
N ILE A 187 -9.24 3.11 15.28
CA ILE A 187 -8.11 4.04 15.17
C ILE A 187 -8.56 5.30 14.44
N PHE A 188 -9.23 5.16 13.30
CA PHE A 188 -9.77 6.30 12.55
C PHE A 188 -10.77 7.14 13.36
N MET A 189 -11.62 6.48 14.13
CA MET A 189 -12.55 7.18 15.05
C MET A 189 -11.82 7.96 16.14
N ALA A 190 -10.77 7.40 16.73
CA ALA A 190 -9.96 8.07 17.74
C ALA A 190 -9.18 9.27 17.18
N GLN A 191 -8.78 9.22 15.92
CA GLN A 191 -8.09 10.31 15.21
C GLN A 191 -9.01 11.45 14.76
N GLY A 192 -10.33 11.25 14.81
CA GLY A 192 -11.33 12.27 14.52
C GLY A 192 -11.99 12.13 13.15
N LYS A 193 -12.88 13.06 12.86
CA LYS A 193 -13.74 13.06 11.69
C LYS A 193 -13.08 13.74 10.48
N HIS A 194 -13.80 13.83 9.40
CA HIS A 194 -13.54 14.61 8.18
C HIS A 194 -12.89 13.85 7.01
N MET A 195 -13.07 12.51 6.93
CA MET A 195 -12.60 11.70 5.80
C MET A 195 -11.10 11.84 5.50
N LYS A 196 -10.29 12.12 6.52
CA LYS A 196 -8.84 12.29 6.37
C LYS A 196 -8.11 10.96 6.22
N SER A 197 -8.67 9.89 6.81
CA SER A 197 -8.12 8.55 6.63
C SER A 197 -8.61 7.90 5.34
N SER A 198 -7.89 6.91 4.85
CA SER A 198 -8.26 6.20 3.63
C SER A 198 -7.96 4.71 3.71
N VAL A 199 -8.78 3.92 3.01
CA VAL A 199 -8.55 2.50 2.74
C VAL A 199 -8.55 2.30 1.23
N VAL A 200 -7.54 1.63 0.69
CA VAL A 200 -7.49 1.26 -0.73
C VAL A 200 -7.29 -0.24 -0.86
N ILE A 201 -8.23 -0.91 -1.53
CA ILE A 201 -8.24 -2.36 -1.70
C ILE A 201 -7.84 -2.70 -3.13
N THR A 202 -6.94 -3.66 -3.33
CA THR A 202 -6.65 -4.20 -4.66
C THR A 202 -7.64 -5.31 -5.00
N THR A 203 -8.58 -4.99 -5.89
CA THR A 203 -9.54 -5.94 -6.43
C THR A 203 -9.00 -6.58 -7.72
N SER A 204 -9.76 -6.64 -8.79
CA SER A 204 -9.33 -7.10 -10.11
C SER A 204 -10.38 -6.77 -11.15
N VAL A 205 -10.00 -6.58 -12.41
CA VAL A 205 -10.94 -6.58 -13.54
C VAL A 205 -11.71 -7.92 -13.65
N ASN A 206 -11.15 -8.99 -13.12
CA ASN A 206 -11.85 -10.28 -13.04
C ASN A 206 -13.11 -10.26 -12.16
N ALA A 207 -13.33 -9.21 -11.39
CA ALA A 207 -14.60 -8.98 -10.71
C ALA A 207 -15.78 -8.80 -11.68
N VAL A 208 -15.51 -8.42 -12.93
CA VAL A 208 -16.51 -8.16 -13.99
C VAL A 208 -16.24 -8.98 -15.27
N VAL A 209 -15.03 -9.52 -15.44
CA VAL A 209 -14.63 -10.33 -16.59
C VAL A 209 -14.56 -11.79 -16.18
N ALA A 210 -15.49 -12.60 -16.66
CA ALA A 210 -15.51 -14.04 -16.38
C ALA A 210 -14.48 -14.80 -17.25
N LYS A 211 -13.75 -15.73 -16.62
CA LYS A 211 -12.77 -16.58 -17.29
C LYS A 211 -12.95 -18.06 -16.90
N LYS A 212 -12.77 -18.95 -17.87
CA LYS A 212 -12.77 -20.39 -17.60
C LYS A 212 -11.60 -20.74 -16.66
N GLY A 213 -11.88 -21.50 -15.60
CA GLY A 213 -10.88 -21.98 -14.64
C GLY A 213 -10.48 -20.95 -13.58
N SER A 214 -11.28 -19.90 -13.36
CA SER A 214 -11.03 -18.89 -12.33
C SER A 214 -12.27 -18.54 -11.49
N VAL A 215 -13.30 -19.37 -11.51
CA VAL A 215 -14.60 -19.05 -10.90
C VAL A 215 -14.48 -18.63 -9.42
N ALA A 216 -13.69 -19.32 -8.59
CA ALA A 216 -13.52 -18.99 -7.19
C ALA A 216 -12.85 -17.60 -7.02
N TYR A 217 -11.79 -17.35 -7.81
CA TYR A 217 -11.09 -16.08 -7.79
C TYR A 217 -11.97 -14.92 -8.29
N ASP A 218 -12.60 -15.09 -9.47
CA ASP A 218 -13.42 -14.05 -10.09
C ASP A 218 -14.59 -13.68 -9.18
N SER A 219 -15.27 -14.69 -8.60
CA SER A 219 -16.36 -14.48 -7.63
C SER A 219 -15.88 -13.79 -6.35
N SER A 220 -14.70 -14.14 -5.82
CA SER A 220 -14.14 -13.46 -4.65
C SER A 220 -13.82 -11.99 -4.93
N LYS A 221 -13.33 -11.69 -6.13
CA LYS A 221 -13.04 -10.29 -6.51
C LYS A 221 -14.32 -9.48 -6.80
N ALA A 222 -15.39 -10.12 -7.30
CA ALA A 222 -16.70 -9.51 -7.40
C ALA A 222 -17.27 -9.16 -6.01
N ALA A 223 -17.16 -10.09 -5.05
CA ALA A 223 -17.50 -9.81 -3.66
C ALA A 223 -16.67 -8.66 -3.08
N SER A 224 -15.35 -8.62 -3.34
CA SER A 224 -14.48 -7.52 -2.90
C SER A 224 -14.92 -6.17 -3.46
N ASN A 225 -15.36 -6.09 -4.72
CA ASN A 225 -15.88 -4.85 -5.31
C ASN A 225 -17.14 -4.35 -4.56
N HIS A 226 -17.98 -5.25 -4.06
CA HIS A 226 -19.15 -4.87 -3.28
C HIS A 226 -18.74 -4.46 -1.86
N ILE A 227 -17.85 -5.20 -1.21
CA ILE A 227 -17.29 -4.87 0.12
C ILE A 227 -16.70 -3.46 0.15
N VAL A 228 -16.05 -2.99 -0.92
CA VAL A 228 -15.55 -1.61 -1.01
C VAL A 228 -16.67 -0.59 -0.82
N ARG A 229 -17.84 -0.82 -1.40
CA ARG A 229 -19.01 0.06 -1.28
C ARG A 229 -19.60 0.03 0.12
N GLU A 230 -19.76 -1.16 0.68
CA GLU A 230 -20.26 -1.33 2.05
C GLU A 230 -19.32 -0.67 3.08
N LEU A 231 -18.00 -0.91 2.96
CA LEU A 231 -17.01 -0.29 3.83
C LEU A 231 -16.98 1.24 3.68
N ALA A 232 -17.24 1.77 2.49
CA ALA A 232 -17.33 3.22 2.29
C ALA A 232 -18.48 3.85 3.09
N VAL A 233 -19.58 3.12 3.25
CA VAL A 233 -20.72 3.53 4.10
C VAL A 233 -20.38 3.35 5.57
N GLU A 234 -19.82 2.19 5.95
CA GLU A 234 -19.54 1.82 7.35
C GLU A 234 -18.42 2.65 7.99
N LEU A 235 -17.42 3.08 7.22
CA LEU A 235 -16.29 3.88 7.73
C LEU A 235 -16.52 5.39 7.65
N ALA A 236 -17.59 5.82 6.99
CA ALA A 236 -17.96 7.24 7.00
C ALA A 236 -18.39 7.70 8.42
N PRO A 237 -18.09 8.93 8.84
CA PRO A 237 -17.34 9.99 8.15
C PRO A 237 -15.84 10.03 8.47
N TYR A 238 -15.25 8.92 8.87
CA TYR A 238 -13.87 8.86 9.36
C TYR A 238 -12.87 8.59 8.24
N ALA A 239 -13.21 7.68 7.31
CA ALA A 239 -12.33 7.28 6.23
C ALA A 239 -13.05 7.14 4.88
N ARG A 240 -12.32 7.37 3.80
CA ARG A 240 -12.74 7.01 2.43
C ARG A 240 -12.29 5.59 2.13
N VAL A 241 -13.10 4.84 1.41
CA VAL A 241 -12.75 3.48 0.98
C VAL A 241 -12.89 3.39 -0.53
N ASN A 242 -11.82 3.06 -1.22
CA ASN A 242 -11.79 2.88 -2.66
C ASN A 242 -11.02 1.60 -3.03
N ALA A 243 -11.05 1.24 -4.28
CA ALA A 243 -10.26 0.13 -4.80
C ALA A 243 -9.56 0.50 -6.11
N VAL A 244 -8.47 -0.22 -6.38
CA VAL A 244 -7.90 -0.35 -7.71
C VAL A 244 -8.19 -1.74 -8.25
N ALA A 245 -8.49 -1.83 -9.54
CA ALA A 245 -8.79 -3.09 -10.23
C ALA A 245 -7.75 -3.33 -11.34
N PRO A 246 -6.66 -4.04 -11.05
CA PRO A 246 -5.67 -4.41 -12.05
C PRO A 246 -6.23 -5.41 -13.06
N ALA A 247 -5.72 -5.36 -14.30
CA ALA A 247 -5.70 -6.52 -15.17
C ALA A 247 -4.51 -7.43 -14.80
N THR A 248 -3.87 -8.08 -15.78
CA THR A 248 -2.80 -9.03 -15.45
C THR A 248 -1.47 -8.32 -15.23
N VAL A 249 -1.04 -8.24 -13.98
CA VAL A 249 0.30 -7.75 -13.56
C VAL A 249 1.20 -8.95 -13.33
N VAL A 250 2.17 -9.17 -14.22
CA VAL A 250 3.07 -10.34 -14.18
C VAL A 250 4.37 -10.04 -13.45
N LYS A 251 4.98 -8.86 -13.74
CA LYS A 251 6.27 -8.44 -13.21
C LYS A 251 6.26 -8.42 -11.67
N GLY A 252 7.29 -9.00 -11.05
CA GLY A 252 7.48 -8.97 -9.60
C GLY A 252 6.41 -9.68 -8.76
N SER A 253 5.42 -10.32 -9.39
CA SER A 253 4.29 -10.95 -8.70
C SER A 253 4.60 -12.39 -8.29
N LEU A 254 4.42 -12.71 -7.01
CA LEU A 254 4.48 -14.10 -6.51
C LEU A 254 3.34 -14.98 -7.04
N MET A 255 2.26 -14.37 -7.58
CA MET A 255 1.19 -15.11 -8.25
C MET A 255 1.63 -15.73 -9.58
N PHE A 256 2.81 -15.37 -10.12
CA PHE A 256 3.39 -15.88 -11.35
C PHE A 256 4.75 -16.55 -11.09
N PRO A 257 4.80 -17.68 -10.34
CA PRO A 257 6.01 -18.48 -10.22
C PRO A 257 6.37 -19.06 -11.59
N ARG A 258 7.62 -19.49 -11.77
CA ARG A 258 8.18 -19.97 -13.04
C ARG A 258 7.29 -21.00 -13.74
N GLU A 259 6.83 -21.99 -13.01
CA GLU A 259 6.04 -23.11 -13.52
C GLU A 259 4.69 -22.60 -14.09
N ARG A 260 4.06 -21.67 -13.41
CA ARG A 260 2.80 -21.05 -13.86
C ARG A 260 3.01 -20.18 -15.10
N VAL A 261 4.12 -19.45 -15.16
CA VAL A 261 4.48 -18.65 -16.34
C VAL A 261 4.68 -19.56 -17.54
N MET A 262 5.48 -20.62 -17.42
CA MET A 262 5.72 -21.60 -18.49
C MET A 262 4.42 -22.28 -18.95
N ALA A 263 3.58 -22.72 -18.01
CA ALA A 263 2.26 -23.28 -18.34
C ALA A 263 1.38 -22.28 -19.11
N SER A 264 1.44 -21.01 -18.75
CA SER A 264 0.70 -19.95 -19.46
C SER A 264 1.25 -19.68 -20.84
N LEU A 265 2.58 -19.62 -21.02
CA LEU A 265 3.23 -19.46 -22.31
C LEU A 265 2.86 -20.63 -23.25
N LYS A 266 2.92 -21.86 -22.75
CA LYS A 266 2.48 -23.06 -23.49
C LYS A 266 1.01 -22.99 -23.88
N LYS A 267 0.13 -22.61 -22.93
CA LYS A 267 -1.32 -22.46 -23.19
C LYS A 267 -1.62 -21.46 -24.30
N TYR A 268 -0.85 -20.38 -24.39
CA TYR A 268 -1.04 -19.32 -25.38
C TYR A 268 -0.18 -19.49 -26.62
N SER A 269 0.52 -20.63 -26.76
CA SER A 269 1.41 -20.94 -27.91
C SER A 269 2.51 -19.88 -28.12
N ILE A 270 3.04 -19.35 -27.03
CA ILE A 270 4.14 -18.38 -27.04
C ILE A 270 5.45 -19.17 -26.95
N ALA A 271 6.36 -18.95 -27.89
CA ALA A 271 7.66 -19.64 -27.93
C ALA A 271 8.55 -19.20 -26.75
N TYR A 272 9.15 -20.16 -26.05
CA TYR A 272 10.10 -19.95 -24.97
C TYR A 272 11.12 -21.08 -24.91
N SER A 273 12.28 -20.83 -24.26
CA SER A 273 13.26 -21.84 -23.88
C SER A 273 13.21 -22.11 -22.37
N GLU A 274 13.49 -23.34 -21.95
CA GLU A 274 13.63 -23.69 -20.54
C GLU A 274 14.87 -23.06 -19.88
N ASP A 275 15.86 -22.65 -20.69
CA ASP A 275 17.07 -21.97 -20.19
C ASP A 275 16.85 -20.49 -19.89
N GLU A 276 15.74 -19.90 -20.33
CA GLU A 276 15.42 -18.49 -20.05
C GLU A 276 15.16 -18.27 -18.55
N SER A 277 15.62 -17.13 -18.04
CA SER A 277 15.34 -16.73 -16.66
C SER A 277 13.84 -16.55 -16.41
N THR A 278 13.41 -16.66 -15.18
CA THR A 278 12.00 -16.43 -14.80
C THR A 278 11.52 -15.04 -15.22
N GLU A 279 12.40 -14.03 -15.18
CA GLU A 279 12.04 -12.67 -15.55
C GLU A 279 11.87 -12.49 -17.06
N GLU A 280 12.70 -13.14 -17.88
CA GLU A 280 12.53 -13.18 -19.34
C GLU A 280 11.20 -13.85 -19.72
N LEU A 281 10.88 -14.97 -19.09
CA LEU A 281 9.59 -15.65 -19.29
C LEU A 281 8.40 -14.78 -18.88
N ARG A 282 8.52 -14.07 -17.75
CA ARG A 282 7.51 -13.09 -17.29
C ARG A 282 7.33 -11.95 -18.28
N ASN A 283 8.41 -11.42 -18.84
CA ASN A 283 8.36 -10.35 -19.84
C ASN A 283 7.63 -10.79 -21.12
N LYS A 284 7.86 -12.01 -21.59
CA LYS A 284 7.11 -12.58 -22.73
C LYS A 284 5.61 -12.68 -22.43
N LEU A 285 5.26 -13.18 -21.24
CA LEU A 285 3.87 -13.30 -20.82
C LEU A 285 3.22 -11.92 -20.63
N ALA A 286 3.93 -10.95 -20.08
CA ALA A 286 3.47 -9.57 -19.94
C ALA A 286 3.21 -8.92 -21.31
N GLY A 287 4.09 -9.12 -22.28
CA GLY A 287 3.90 -8.67 -23.67
C GLY A 287 2.65 -9.24 -24.33
N PHE A 288 2.36 -10.53 -24.10
CA PHE A 288 1.10 -11.13 -24.57
C PHE A 288 -0.14 -10.46 -23.98
N TYR A 289 -0.14 -10.20 -22.66
CA TYR A 289 -1.27 -9.51 -22.02
C TYR A 289 -1.36 -8.03 -22.43
N ALA A 290 -0.24 -7.37 -22.71
CA ALA A 290 -0.21 -6.00 -23.23
C ALA A 290 -0.98 -5.89 -24.55
N GLY A 291 -0.78 -6.84 -25.47
CA GLY A 291 -1.49 -6.88 -26.75
C GLY A 291 -3.02 -7.04 -26.65
N ARG A 292 -3.55 -7.30 -25.45
CA ARG A 292 -5.00 -7.40 -25.20
C ARG A 292 -5.59 -6.11 -24.63
N THR A 293 -4.79 -5.09 -24.43
CA THR A 293 -5.21 -3.81 -23.87
C THR A 293 -5.06 -2.70 -24.90
N LEU A 294 -5.84 -1.63 -24.76
CA LEU A 294 -5.80 -0.50 -25.69
C LEU A 294 -4.49 0.29 -25.61
N THR A 295 -3.84 0.31 -24.43
CA THR A 295 -2.53 0.95 -24.27
C THR A 295 -1.40 0.17 -24.93
N ASN A 296 -1.63 -1.10 -25.26
CA ASN A 296 -0.66 -2.03 -25.83
C ASN A 296 0.70 -2.04 -25.10
N SER A 297 0.65 -1.87 -23.79
CA SER A 297 1.81 -1.83 -22.90
C SER A 297 1.60 -2.76 -21.71
N PRO A 298 2.66 -3.44 -21.21
CA PRO A 298 2.56 -4.24 -20.00
C PRO A 298 2.13 -3.39 -18.81
N ILE A 299 1.17 -3.89 -18.04
CA ILE A 299 0.75 -3.26 -16.78
C ILE A 299 1.74 -3.69 -15.69
N THR A 300 2.27 -2.72 -14.97
CA THR A 300 3.31 -2.93 -13.98
C THR A 300 2.81 -2.72 -12.55
N PRO A 301 3.52 -3.23 -11.54
CA PRO A 301 3.24 -2.90 -10.14
C PRO A 301 3.30 -1.40 -9.86
N GLU A 302 4.18 -0.67 -10.53
CA GLU A 302 4.35 0.77 -10.43
C GLU A 302 3.11 1.54 -10.90
N ASP A 303 2.45 1.10 -11.98
CA ASP A 303 1.18 1.68 -12.45
C ASP A 303 0.09 1.56 -11.40
N GLN A 304 0.03 0.41 -10.73
CA GLN A 304 -0.92 0.17 -9.65
C GLN A 304 -0.59 1.05 -8.43
N ALA A 305 0.69 1.16 -8.08
CA ALA A 305 1.15 1.97 -6.95
C ALA A 305 0.80 3.45 -7.12
N GLU A 306 0.92 4.01 -8.34
CA GLU A 306 0.51 5.38 -8.63
C GLU A 306 -1.01 5.59 -8.46
N ALA A 307 -1.81 4.65 -8.92
CA ALA A 307 -3.27 4.71 -8.75
C ALA A 307 -3.68 4.56 -7.28
N ILE A 308 -3.06 3.65 -6.53
CA ILE A 308 -3.27 3.48 -5.09
C ILE A 308 -2.89 4.77 -4.35
N PHE A 309 -1.75 5.36 -4.69
CA PHE A 309 -1.28 6.62 -4.13
C PHE A 309 -2.29 7.75 -4.36
N PHE A 310 -2.80 7.90 -5.57
CA PHE A 310 -3.84 8.88 -5.89
C PHE A 310 -5.13 8.64 -5.10
N MET A 311 -5.60 7.38 -5.01
CA MET A 311 -6.84 7.04 -4.29
C MET A 311 -6.71 7.21 -2.77
N ALA A 312 -5.52 7.04 -2.21
CA ALA A 312 -5.25 7.28 -0.79
C ALA A 312 -5.11 8.77 -0.47
N GLY A 313 -4.64 9.59 -1.43
CA GLY A 313 -4.28 10.99 -1.25
C GLY A 313 -5.46 11.96 -1.19
N ASP A 314 -5.13 13.20 -0.83
CA ASP A 314 -6.11 14.28 -0.69
C ASP A 314 -6.68 14.74 -2.04
N ARG A 315 -5.98 14.44 -3.16
CA ARG A 315 -6.46 14.73 -4.52
C ARG A 315 -7.75 13.99 -4.87
N SER A 316 -8.00 12.83 -4.25
CA SER A 316 -9.24 12.06 -4.38
C SER A 316 -10.22 12.27 -3.21
N SER A 317 -10.13 13.40 -2.49
CA SER A 317 -10.88 13.69 -1.25
C SER A 317 -12.40 13.63 -1.39
N LYS A 318 -12.94 13.68 -2.58
CA LYS A 318 -14.39 13.57 -2.87
C LYS A 318 -14.77 12.22 -3.47
N THR A 319 -13.86 11.23 -3.45
CA THR A 319 -14.08 9.92 -4.04
C THR A 319 -14.07 8.86 -2.94
N THR A 320 -15.17 8.13 -2.79
CA THR A 320 -15.31 6.96 -1.91
C THR A 320 -16.29 5.96 -2.52
N GLY A 321 -16.12 4.67 -2.25
CA GLY A 321 -16.93 3.59 -2.83
C GLY A 321 -16.61 3.28 -4.29
N LEU A 322 -15.52 3.84 -4.85
CA LEU A 322 -15.15 3.66 -6.25
C LEU A 322 -14.20 2.46 -6.42
N VAL A 323 -14.42 1.72 -7.50
CA VAL A 323 -13.46 0.75 -8.03
C VAL A 323 -12.85 1.36 -9.29
N PHE A 324 -11.56 1.67 -9.25
CA PHE A 324 -10.81 2.35 -10.30
C PHE A 324 -10.00 1.34 -11.11
N ASN A 325 -10.36 1.15 -12.38
CA ASN A 325 -9.66 0.22 -13.26
C ASN A 325 -8.28 0.79 -13.64
N VAL A 326 -7.24 -0.04 -13.45
CA VAL A 326 -5.86 0.23 -13.87
C VAL A 326 -5.43 -0.96 -14.72
N ASP A 327 -6.00 -1.05 -15.90
CA ASP A 327 -6.08 -2.27 -16.74
C ASP A 327 -5.59 -2.06 -18.19
N GLY A 328 -5.06 -0.88 -18.49
CA GLY A 328 -4.59 -0.53 -19.83
C GLY A 328 -5.71 -0.44 -20.87
N GLY A 329 -6.96 -0.33 -20.43
CA GLY A 329 -8.13 -0.32 -21.32
C GLY A 329 -8.47 -1.73 -21.82
N LEU A 330 -8.57 -2.70 -20.90
CA LEU A 330 -9.12 -4.02 -21.22
C LEU A 330 -10.62 -3.88 -21.51
N HIS A 331 -10.99 -3.89 -22.79
CA HIS A 331 -12.35 -3.52 -23.22
C HIS A 331 -13.44 -4.49 -22.71
N GLU A 332 -13.11 -5.74 -22.44
CA GLU A 332 -14.02 -6.69 -21.78
C GLU A 332 -14.41 -6.28 -20.36
N ALA A 333 -13.60 -5.42 -19.72
CA ALA A 333 -13.85 -4.89 -18.39
C ALA A 333 -14.61 -3.57 -18.37
N PHE A 334 -14.96 -3.01 -19.53
CA PHE A 334 -15.76 -1.79 -19.59
C PHE A 334 -17.15 -2.06 -19.04
N LEU A 335 -17.50 -1.35 -17.97
CA LEU A 335 -18.85 -1.42 -17.40
C LEU A 335 -19.83 -0.71 -18.35
N ARG A 336 -20.92 -1.37 -18.63
CA ARG A 336 -22.05 -0.82 -19.39
C ARG A 336 -23.03 -0.12 -18.46
#